data_87a77ecb7f4390b792bcb2c8bb8b0de9
#
_entry.id   87a77ecb7f4390b792bcb2c8bb8b0de9
#
_cell.length_a   1.000
_cell.length_b   1.000
_cell.length_c   1.000
_cell.angle_alpha   90.00
_cell.angle_beta   90.00
_cell.angle_gamma   90.00
#
_symmetry.space_group_name_H-M   'P 1'
#
loop_
_entity.id
_entity.type
_entity.pdbx_description
1 polymer ?
#
loop_
_entity_poly.entity_id
_entity_poly.type
_entity_poly.pdbx_seq_one_letter_code
_entity_poly.pdbx_strand_id
1 'polypeptide(L)'
;PIKANVLNVIPQMRAGDIAVKSGLATANKRWCEVDFLTHESKAAKNVHVLGDSIQIAPAMPKSGQMAKKKKKTCAAAVVSLLTGKAVATMPIYLNACYSFVSADEAVHVTSVHRYDAEKKTMLTVPGSGGVSSVASAEEGRYAWAWAKGIWAESLA
;
A
#
# COMPACT_ATOMS: atom_id res chain seq x y z
N PRO A 1 31.06 8.99 9.84
CA PRO A 1 31.28 7.52 9.79
C PRO A 1 30.60 6.86 10.99
N ILE A 2 29.79 5.84 10.73
CA ILE A 2 29.17 5.02 11.78
C ILE A 2 30.02 3.77 11.92
N LYS A 3 30.43 3.44 13.15
CA LYS A 3 31.12 2.18 13.47
C LYS A 3 30.13 1.28 14.20
N ALA A 4 29.89 0.08 13.70
CA ALA A 4 28.99 -0.90 14.33
C ALA A 4 29.46 -2.32 14.00
N ASN A 5 29.23 -3.26 14.93
CA ASN A 5 29.49 -4.69 14.67
C ASN A 5 28.43 -5.30 13.73
N VAL A 6 27.20 -4.77 13.79
CA VAL A 6 26.10 -5.08 12.85
C VAL A 6 25.46 -3.77 12.45
N LEU A 7 25.27 -3.58 11.15
CA LEU A 7 24.67 -2.35 10.61
C LEU A 7 23.50 -2.72 9.69
N ASN A 8 22.29 -2.37 10.09
CA ASN A 8 21.10 -2.42 9.25
C ASN A 8 20.76 -0.99 8.79
N VAL A 9 20.96 -0.72 7.51
CA VAL A 9 20.70 0.61 6.92
C VAL A 9 19.43 0.56 6.11
N ILE A 10 18.48 1.43 6.44
CA ILE A 10 17.27 1.67 5.63
C ILE A 10 17.49 2.96 4.84
N PRO A 11 17.87 2.90 3.55
CA PRO A 11 18.14 4.08 2.75
C PRO A 11 16.84 4.82 2.42
N GLN A 12 16.98 6.08 2.02
CA GLN A 12 15.85 6.81 1.48
C GLN A 12 15.32 6.14 0.22
N MET A 13 13.99 5.90 0.19
CA MET A 13 13.31 5.32 -0.96
C MET A 13 12.65 6.40 -1.81
N ARG A 14 12.47 6.10 -3.08
CA ARG A 14 11.71 6.88 -4.06
C ARG A 14 11.02 5.94 -5.04
N ALA A 15 10.11 6.48 -5.84
CA ALA A 15 9.56 5.77 -6.99
C ALA A 15 10.68 5.33 -7.93
N GLY A 16 10.47 4.22 -8.64
CA GLY A 16 11.45 3.69 -9.58
C GLY A 16 11.84 4.69 -10.66
N ASP A 17 13.00 4.47 -11.27
CA ASP A 17 13.59 5.41 -12.24
C ASP A 17 12.68 5.75 -13.42
N ILE A 18 11.85 4.82 -13.85
CA ILE A 18 10.87 5.07 -14.91
C ILE A 18 9.90 6.20 -14.51
N ALA A 19 9.40 6.22 -13.29
CA ALA A 19 8.50 7.26 -12.82
C ALA A 19 9.20 8.61 -12.69
N VAL A 20 10.47 8.62 -12.29
CA VAL A 20 11.27 9.85 -12.19
C VAL A 20 11.60 10.37 -13.57
N LYS A 21 12.10 9.54 -14.47
CA LYS A 21 12.51 9.92 -15.83
C LYS A 21 11.34 10.33 -16.72
N SER A 22 10.14 9.77 -16.50
CA SER A 22 8.92 10.16 -17.22
C SER A 22 8.20 11.39 -16.64
N GLY A 23 8.74 12.00 -15.57
CA GLY A 23 8.14 13.18 -14.94
C GLY A 23 6.92 12.90 -14.07
N LEU A 24 6.62 11.63 -13.75
CA LEU A 24 5.46 11.26 -12.94
C LEU A 24 5.68 11.47 -11.43
N ALA A 25 6.93 11.49 -10.97
CA ALA A 25 7.29 11.65 -9.57
C ALA A 25 7.27 13.13 -9.13
N THR A 26 6.08 13.72 -9.05
CA THR A 26 5.86 15.15 -8.76
C THR A 26 5.88 15.48 -7.27
N ALA A 27 5.39 14.58 -6.42
CA ALA A 27 5.42 14.79 -4.97
C ALA A 27 6.86 14.73 -4.45
N ASN A 28 7.34 15.87 -3.96
CA ASN A 28 8.71 16.06 -3.43
C ASN A 28 9.83 15.46 -4.31
N LYS A 29 9.62 15.36 -5.64
CA LYS A 29 10.50 14.71 -6.63
C LYS A 29 10.82 13.24 -6.32
N ARG A 30 9.98 12.59 -5.51
CA ARG A 30 10.20 11.20 -5.06
C ARG A 30 9.05 10.27 -5.37
N TRP A 31 7.80 10.75 -5.31
CA TRP A 31 6.60 9.93 -5.40
C TRP A 31 5.63 10.46 -6.45
N CYS A 32 4.85 9.56 -7.05
CA CYS A 32 3.82 9.92 -8.01
C CYS A 32 2.55 10.36 -7.29
N GLU A 33 2.07 11.56 -7.55
CA GLU A 33 0.75 11.99 -7.09
C GLU A 33 -0.33 11.37 -7.96
N VAL A 34 -1.36 10.82 -7.31
CA VAL A 34 -2.48 10.17 -7.97
C VAL A 34 -3.82 10.59 -7.35
N ASP A 35 -4.88 10.41 -8.10
CA ASP A 35 -6.23 10.35 -7.57
C ASP A 35 -6.45 8.99 -6.88
N PHE A 36 -6.95 8.97 -5.64
CA PHE A 36 -7.09 7.73 -4.88
C PHE A 36 -8.27 6.85 -5.32
N LEU A 37 -9.19 7.37 -6.12
CA LEU A 37 -10.31 6.60 -6.65
C LEU A 37 -9.93 5.85 -7.93
N THR A 38 -9.12 6.47 -8.78
CA THR A 38 -8.76 5.95 -10.10
C THR A 38 -7.31 5.48 -10.19
N HIS A 39 -6.45 5.95 -9.29
CA HIS A 39 -4.99 5.86 -9.39
C HIS A 39 -4.41 6.57 -10.62
N GLU A 40 -5.18 7.44 -11.29
CA GLU A 40 -4.67 8.27 -12.37
C GLU A 40 -3.65 9.26 -11.84
N SER A 41 -2.54 9.39 -12.56
CA SER A 41 -1.48 10.34 -12.24
C SER A 41 -1.98 11.78 -12.38
N LYS A 42 -1.64 12.65 -11.44
CA LYS A 42 -1.90 14.08 -11.58
C LYS A 42 -0.98 14.76 -12.60
N ALA A 43 0.12 14.11 -12.99
CA ALA A 43 1.08 14.65 -13.95
C ALA A 43 0.77 14.27 -15.40
N ALA A 44 0.04 13.18 -15.64
CA ALA A 44 -0.24 12.69 -16.99
C ALA A 44 -1.61 12.02 -17.06
N LYS A 45 -2.45 12.49 -17.96
CA LYS A 45 -3.78 11.94 -18.20
C LYS A 45 -3.70 10.53 -18.78
N ASN A 46 -4.62 9.66 -18.38
CA ASN A 46 -4.70 8.26 -18.81
C ASN A 46 -3.48 7.39 -18.42
N VAL A 47 -2.66 7.88 -17.49
CA VAL A 47 -1.57 7.11 -16.90
C VAL A 47 -1.90 6.81 -15.46
N HIS A 48 -1.95 5.54 -15.10
CA HIS A 48 -2.30 5.08 -13.75
C HIS A 48 -1.06 4.55 -13.05
N VAL A 49 -0.84 4.99 -11.80
CA VAL A 49 0.29 4.57 -10.96
C VAL A 49 -0.24 4.01 -9.65
N LEU A 50 0.31 2.89 -9.21
CA LEU A 50 -0.14 2.23 -7.99
C LEU A 50 1.04 1.61 -7.22
N GLY A 51 0.73 1.00 -6.08
CA GLY A 51 1.73 0.37 -5.23
C GLY A 51 2.55 1.39 -4.45
N ASP A 52 3.81 1.08 -4.25
CA ASP A 52 4.71 1.87 -3.42
C ASP A 52 5.28 3.11 -4.13
N SER A 53 5.11 3.21 -5.45
CA SER A 53 5.56 4.37 -6.24
C SER A 53 4.73 5.63 -6.00
N ILE A 54 3.53 5.52 -5.47
CA ILE A 54 2.67 6.68 -5.26
C ILE A 54 3.02 7.46 -3.99
N GLN A 55 2.65 8.74 -3.98
CA GLN A 55 2.54 9.50 -2.75
C GLN A 55 1.36 8.94 -1.95
N ILE A 56 1.64 8.37 -0.81
CA ILE A 56 0.60 7.80 0.07
C ILE A 56 -0.13 8.90 0.85
N ALA A 57 -1.35 8.61 1.26
CA ALA A 57 -2.08 9.43 2.23
C ALA A 57 -1.40 9.38 3.62
N PRO A 58 -1.63 10.37 4.47
CA PRO A 58 -1.10 10.37 5.83
C PRO A 58 -1.46 9.08 6.58
N ALA A 59 -0.50 8.54 7.31
CA ALA A 59 -0.60 7.28 8.07
C ALA A 59 -0.92 6.02 7.26
N MET A 60 -1.00 6.09 5.93
CA MET A 60 -1.17 4.90 5.08
C MET A 60 0.19 4.22 4.88
N PRO A 61 0.32 2.91 5.15
CA PRO A 61 1.59 2.23 4.95
C PRO A 61 1.88 1.95 3.46
N LYS A 62 3.15 1.81 3.13
CA LYS A 62 3.63 1.19 1.90
C LYS A 62 3.85 -0.29 2.20
N SER A 63 3.04 -1.18 1.61
CA SER A 63 3.12 -2.62 1.84
C SER A 63 2.57 -3.41 0.65
N GLY A 64 2.97 -4.67 0.53
CA GLY A 64 2.45 -5.57 -0.51
C GLY A 64 0.93 -5.75 -0.43
N GLN A 65 0.36 -5.80 0.78
CA GLN A 65 -1.08 -5.85 0.99
C GLN A 65 -1.77 -4.61 0.43
N MET A 66 -1.23 -3.42 0.70
CA MET A 66 -1.79 -2.17 0.19
C MET A 66 -1.64 -2.06 -1.33
N ALA A 67 -0.52 -2.48 -1.89
CA ALA A 67 -0.30 -2.53 -3.34
C ALA A 67 -1.36 -3.42 -4.03
N LYS A 68 -1.63 -4.60 -3.45
CA LYS A 68 -2.66 -5.53 -3.92
C LYS A 68 -4.07 -4.94 -3.86
N LYS A 69 -4.43 -4.20 -2.81
CA LYS A 69 -5.73 -3.52 -2.71
C LYS A 69 -5.85 -2.39 -3.74
N LYS A 70 -4.82 -1.57 -3.88
CA LYS A 70 -4.76 -0.50 -4.89
C LYS A 70 -4.88 -1.05 -6.31
N LYS A 71 -4.24 -2.21 -6.61
CA LYS A 71 -4.38 -2.90 -7.91
C LYS A 71 -5.85 -3.18 -8.27
N LYS A 72 -6.62 -3.73 -7.34
CA LYS A 72 -8.05 -4.05 -7.56
C LYS A 72 -8.87 -2.79 -7.81
N THR A 73 -8.66 -1.73 -7.03
CA THR A 73 -9.34 -0.44 -7.21
C THR A 73 -8.98 0.20 -8.56
N CYS A 74 -7.71 0.26 -8.88
CA CYS A 74 -7.23 0.82 -10.14
C CYS A 74 -7.79 0.06 -11.35
N ALA A 75 -7.73 -1.27 -11.36
CA ALA A 75 -8.25 -2.08 -12.47
C ALA A 75 -9.76 -1.85 -12.67
N ALA A 76 -10.54 -1.83 -11.58
CA ALA A 76 -11.98 -1.56 -11.65
C ALA A 76 -12.26 -0.15 -12.17
N ALA A 77 -11.49 0.85 -11.74
CA ALA A 77 -11.62 2.22 -12.21
C ALA A 77 -11.31 2.35 -13.70
N VAL A 78 -10.22 1.73 -14.17
CA VAL A 78 -9.85 1.72 -15.60
C VAL A 78 -10.96 1.10 -16.46
N VAL A 79 -11.52 -0.04 -16.04
CA VAL A 79 -12.65 -0.67 -16.74
C VAL A 79 -13.86 0.25 -16.76
N SER A 80 -14.19 0.90 -15.64
CA SER A 80 -15.30 1.85 -15.57
C SER A 80 -15.10 3.02 -16.54
N LEU A 81 -13.92 3.63 -16.54
CA LEU A 81 -13.56 4.75 -17.43
C LEU A 81 -13.65 4.35 -18.91
N LEU A 82 -13.13 3.19 -19.28
CA LEU A 82 -13.17 2.70 -20.67
C LEU A 82 -14.59 2.33 -21.15
N THR A 83 -15.47 1.96 -20.23
CA THR A 83 -16.86 1.57 -20.55
C THR A 83 -17.88 2.68 -20.29
N GLY A 84 -17.44 3.88 -19.91
CA GLY A 84 -18.32 5.01 -19.59
C GLY A 84 -19.17 4.81 -18.33
N LYS A 85 -18.77 3.91 -17.44
CA LYS A 85 -19.45 3.64 -16.17
C LYS A 85 -18.89 4.50 -15.05
N ALA A 86 -19.69 4.69 -13.99
CA ALA A 86 -19.25 5.40 -12.80
C ALA A 86 -18.13 4.64 -12.07
N VAL A 87 -17.11 5.36 -11.63
CA VAL A 87 -16.05 4.84 -10.77
C VAL A 87 -16.57 4.70 -9.33
N ALA A 88 -16.12 3.67 -8.62
CA ALA A 88 -16.46 3.49 -7.22
C ALA A 88 -15.91 4.65 -6.38
N THR A 89 -16.76 5.23 -5.53
CA THR A 89 -16.45 6.46 -4.78
C THR A 89 -15.97 6.25 -3.35
N MET A 90 -16.00 5.01 -2.84
CA MET A 90 -15.65 4.70 -1.45
C MET A 90 -14.75 3.46 -1.33
N PRO A 91 -13.53 3.48 -1.89
CA PRO A 91 -12.61 2.37 -1.68
C PRO A 91 -12.21 2.27 -0.20
N ILE A 92 -12.09 1.02 0.26
CA ILE A 92 -11.60 0.69 1.60
C ILE A 92 -10.38 -0.21 1.44
N TYR A 93 -9.29 0.16 2.11
CA TYR A 93 -8.05 -0.61 2.13
C TYR A 93 -7.78 -1.13 3.52
N LEU A 94 -7.57 -2.42 3.62
CA LEU A 94 -7.08 -3.08 4.83
C LEU A 94 -5.61 -3.40 4.65
N ASN A 95 -4.80 -3.01 5.61
CA ASN A 95 -3.42 -3.42 5.75
C ASN A 95 -3.30 -4.48 6.85
N ALA A 96 -2.51 -5.49 6.58
CA ALA A 96 -2.01 -6.44 7.57
C ALA A 96 -0.57 -6.78 7.20
N CYS A 97 0.34 -6.57 8.14
CA CYS A 97 1.74 -6.96 8.02
C CYS A 97 2.09 -7.84 9.19
N TYR A 98 2.81 -8.91 8.93
CA TYR A 98 3.29 -9.85 9.94
C TYR A 98 4.82 -9.83 9.98
N SER A 99 5.37 -9.97 11.17
CA SER A 99 6.80 -10.11 11.39
C SER A 99 7.06 -11.31 12.29
N PHE A 100 7.79 -12.31 11.78
CA PHE A 100 8.25 -13.43 12.60
C PHE A 100 9.36 -12.97 13.54
N VAL A 101 9.24 -13.34 14.79
CA VAL A 101 10.24 -13.08 15.84
C VAL A 101 10.98 -14.36 16.25
N SER A 102 10.45 -15.52 15.86
CA SER A 102 11.07 -16.85 15.96
C SER A 102 10.68 -17.69 14.74
N ALA A 103 10.95 -18.99 14.76
CA ALA A 103 10.58 -19.89 13.67
C ALA A 103 9.06 -20.01 13.46
N ASP A 104 8.28 -19.87 14.50
CA ASP A 104 6.83 -20.13 14.54
C ASP A 104 6.00 -19.04 15.20
N GLU A 105 6.61 -18.08 15.89
CA GLU A 105 5.89 -16.96 16.52
C GLU A 105 6.01 -15.68 15.70
N ALA A 106 4.90 -14.96 15.57
CA ALA A 106 4.85 -13.69 14.86
C ALA A 106 4.12 -12.61 15.68
N VAL A 107 4.27 -11.40 15.23
CA VAL A 107 3.45 -10.24 15.61
C VAL A 107 2.83 -9.65 14.35
N HIS A 108 1.73 -8.91 14.49
CA HIS A 108 1.12 -8.18 13.38
C HIS A 108 0.99 -6.68 13.65
N VAL A 109 0.86 -5.92 12.57
CA VAL A 109 0.32 -4.57 12.57
C VAL A 109 -0.78 -4.48 11.52
N THR A 110 -1.93 -3.95 11.92
CA THR A 110 -3.10 -3.78 11.03
C THR A 110 -3.58 -2.35 11.01
N SER A 111 -4.26 -1.98 9.93
CA SER A 111 -4.98 -0.71 9.83
C SER A 111 -6.02 -0.76 8.71
N VAL A 112 -7.10 0.00 8.84
CA VAL A 112 -8.09 0.19 7.79
C VAL A 112 -8.08 1.65 7.35
N HIS A 113 -8.14 1.87 6.04
CA HIS A 113 -8.17 3.20 5.44
C HIS A 113 -9.40 3.32 4.55
N ARG A 114 -10.11 4.42 4.67
CA ARG A 114 -11.30 4.74 3.88
C ARG A 114 -11.11 6.08 3.17
N TYR A 115 -11.65 6.18 1.96
CA TYR A 115 -11.65 7.44 1.23
C TYR A 115 -12.56 8.47 1.90
N ASP A 116 -12.04 9.69 2.00
CA ASP A 116 -12.76 10.87 2.46
C ASP A 116 -12.97 11.79 1.26
N ALA A 117 -14.24 12.00 0.89
CA ALA A 117 -14.60 12.75 -0.31
C ALA A 117 -14.36 14.27 -0.17
N GLU A 118 -14.44 14.81 1.03
CA GLU A 118 -14.19 16.24 1.29
C GLU A 118 -12.70 16.53 1.18
N LYS A 119 -11.87 15.70 1.78
CA LYS A 119 -10.41 15.84 1.77
C LYS A 119 -9.76 15.24 0.53
N LYS A 120 -10.51 14.50 -0.28
CA LYS A 120 -10.02 13.78 -1.48
C LYS A 120 -8.78 12.92 -1.21
N THR A 121 -8.76 12.25 -0.06
CA THR A 121 -7.65 11.42 0.40
C THR A 121 -8.15 10.21 1.19
N MET A 122 -7.23 9.29 1.47
CA MET A 122 -7.53 8.16 2.36
C MET A 122 -7.26 8.57 3.80
N LEU A 123 -8.16 8.24 4.71
CA LEU A 123 -7.99 8.44 6.14
C LEU A 123 -8.03 7.09 6.87
N THR A 124 -7.23 6.98 7.91
CA THR A 124 -7.30 5.82 8.83
C THR A 124 -8.64 5.84 9.56
N VAL A 125 -9.34 4.70 9.56
CA VAL A 125 -10.57 4.54 10.32
C VAL A 125 -10.20 4.46 11.81
N PRO A 126 -10.73 5.33 12.66
CA PRO A 126 -10.42 5.32 14.09
C PRO A 126 -10.74 3.96 14.73
N GLY A 127 -9.87 3.47 15.59
CA GLY A 127 -10.01 2.18 16.28
C GLY A 127 -9.81 0.94 15.40
N SER A 128 -9.49 1.10 14.12
CA SER A 128 -9.29 -0.05 13.20
C SER A 128 -7.86 -0.56 13.14
N GLY A 129 -6.94 0.12 13.78
CA GLY A 129 -5.53 -0.27 13.83
C GLY A 129 -5.19 -1.04 15.09
N GLY A 130 -4.15 -1.84 15.00
CA GLY A 130 -3.65 -2.57 16.14
C GLY A 130 -2.27 -3.16 15.88
N VAL A 131 -1.57 -3.43 16.98
CA VAL A 131 -0.32 -4.19 17.01
C VAL A 131 -0.54 -5.32 17.98
N SER A 132 0.02 -6.48 17.72
CA SER A 132 0.00 -7.59 18.70
C SER A 132 0.63 -7.12 20.02
N SER A 133 -0.03 -7.42 21.12
CA SER A 133 0.50 -7.12 22.46
C SER A 133 1.70 -7.98 22.80
N VAL A 134 1.76 -9.18 22.22
CA VAL A 134 2.81 -10.19 22.42
C VAL A 134 2.90 -11.07 21.18
N ALA A 135 4.09 -11.58 20.90
CA ALA A 135 4.28 -12.58 19.86
C ALA A 135 3.67 -13.93 20.30
N SER A 136 3.13 -14.67 19.33
CA SER A 136 2.56 -16.00 19.60
C SER A 136 2.61 -16.91 18.37
N ALA A 137 2.53 -18.21 18.62
CA ALA A 137 2.43 -19.22 17.57
C ALA A 137 1.08 -19.13 16.81
N GLU A 138 0.04 -18.61 17.44
CA GLU A 138 -1.22 -18.33 16.76
C GLU A 138 -1.07 -17.26 15.70
N GLU A 139 -0.40 -16.16 16.02
CA GLU A 139 -0.02 -15.12 15.06
C GLU A 139 0.86 -15.67 13.94
N GLY A 140 1.76 -16.60 14.24
CA GLY A 140 2.57 -17.30 13.24
C GLY A 140 1.71 -18.10 12.26
N ARG A 141 0.67 -18.81 12.74
CA ARG A 141 -0.28 -19.50 11.86
C ARG A 141 -1.07 -18.53 10.97
N TYR A 142 -1.50 -17.38 11.52
CA TYR A 142 -2.16 -16.34 10.73
C TYR A 142 -1.23 -15.74 9.67
N ALA A 143 0.04 -15.49 10.01
CA ALA A 143 1.05 -15.01 9.07
C ALA A 143 1.22 -15.96 7.89
N TRP A 144 1.33 -17.27 8.13
CA TRP A 144 1.43 -18.28 7.08
C TRP A 144 0.15 -18.39 6.24
N ALA A 145 -1.02 -18.36 6.84
CA ALA A 145 -2.29 -18.38 6.12
C ALA A 145 -2.43 -17.14 5.20
N TRP A 146 -2.05 -15.97 5.71
CA TRP A 146 -2.02 -14.72 4.96
C TRP A 146 -1.06 -14.80 3.76
N ALA A 147 0.17 -15.30 3.98
CA ALA A 147 1.17 -15.45 2.91
C ALA A 147 0.68 -16.40 1.81
N LYS A 148 0.16 -17.57 2.18
CA LYS A 148 -0.42 -18.54 1.23
C LYS A 148 -1.57 -17.94 0.43
N GLY A 149 -2.45 -17.16 1.07
CA GLY A 149 -3.55 -16.48 0.39
C GLY A 149 -3.06 -15.45 -0.63
N ILE A 150 -2.02 -14.66 -0.30
CA ILE A 150 -1.41 -13.72 -1.24
C ILE A 150 -0.76 -14.43 -2.42
N TRP A 151 -0.02 -15.49 -2.18
CA TRP A 151 0.62 -16.27 -3.25
C TRP A 151 -0.42 -16.90 -4.17
N ALA A 152 -1.45 -17.52 -3.64
CA ALA A 152 -2.53 -18.10 -4.44
C ALA A 152 -3.22 -17.07 -5.36
N GLU A 153 -3.41 -15.83 -4.88
CA GLU A 153 -4.02 -14.77 -5.71
C GLU A 153 -3.04 -14.10 -6.70
N SER A 154 -1.74 -14.23 -6.50
CA SER A 154 -0.73 -13.49 -7.27
C SER A 154 0.04 -14.37 -8.24
N LEU A 155 0.10 -15.67 -8.00
CA LEU A 155 0.88 -16.65 -8.76
C LEU A 155 -0.01 -17.69 -9.47
N ALA A 156 -1.33 -17.56 -9.38
CA ALA A 156 -2.30 -18.44 -10.06
C ALA A 156 -2.50 -18.06 -11.53
#